data_56143b3adf0f4ef3faa2753ec692e76b
#
_entry.id   56143b3adf0f4ef3faa2753ec692e76b
#
_cell.length_a   1.000
_cell.length_b   1.000
_cell.length_c   1.000
_cell.angle_alpha   90.00
_cell.angle_beta   90.00
_cell.angle_gamma   90.00
#
_symmetry.space_group_name_H-M   'P 1'
#
loop_
_entity.id
_entity.type
_entity.pdbx_description
1 polymer ?
#
loop_
_entity_poly.entity_id
_entity_poly.type
_entity_poly.pdbx_seq_one_letter_code
_entity_poly.pdbx_strand_id
1 'polypeptide(L)'
;MQTPGHEPHDTDVRDLEKAVNHHAHNEYQDRTPPSETEKGERLALAPTVSKGPTVHERMNGQLFMTLLCMSFLWIGSQIPLFLFGSVLPLIYNDIGGVDRWVWFVIGYLIPNAALCPFVGALSDLFGRQKVAIVGQVCLIVGPIITATANTMNIAIAGNVFSGIGAGLNELIALAGTAEVVPVKDRGKYVGLVVITILPFCPSVLWAQLIAQASNWRYNGILIGVWNFVGLLLCIFCYHDPSRLTAEYTATHVLKRIDYIGGILSIGGITTFMMGLQWGASQYVWGSPHNIVPLVIGIVMIVAFFVWEFFAPHPMVPRALFHKAKKTMIIILLITFLSGGNFFVLLLFWPTQIYNVYGDDPIGVGVRSLPIGFGIVVGAAICLVLIPVTKGRIRLLLCVFTAMMTAGTGAMAVSTPQNLNLMYALATIASLGVGGVIIPCSIIAQIACPDELIATVTAITLSLRYIGGAITFAIGSNLFYHHITEYATELVATKTIAGNAIVNPFRPEGLALIKHMTELVANAQFDELREILATSPLVLNRNTYGLIVASAQESFALAYRWPYWISIAFGGACFILSIFVGDIGALLDSHIAAAI
;
A
#
# COMPACT_ATOMS: atom_id res chain seq x y z
N MET A 1 -64.77 42.02 13.95
CA MET A 1 -65.37 40.67 13.97
C MET A 1 -64.24 39.69 14.21
N GLN A 2 -64.21 39.16 15.43
CA GLN A 2 -63.24 38.16 15.91
C GLN A 2 -63.65 36.77 15.43
N THR A 3 -62.67 35.95 15.04
CA THR A 3 -62.83 34.48 15.00
C THR A 3 -61.70 33.84 15.81
N PRO A 4 -62.01 32.87 16.67
CA PRO A 4 -61.11 32.35 17.68
C PRO A 4 -60.19 31.24 17.15
N GLY A 5 -58.99 31.15 17.74
CA GLY A 5 -58.04 30.07 17.51
C GLY A 5 -58.48 28.73 18.13
N HIS A 6 -58.15 27.66 17.45
CA HIS A 6 -58.23 26.32 17.96
C HIS A 6 -56.79 25.83 18.26
N GLU A 7 -56.47 25.63 19.56
CA GLU A 7 -55.33 24.84 20.02
C GLU A 7 -55.70 23.36 19.90
N PRO A 8 -54.82 22.48 19.45
CA PRO A 8 -55.05 21.05 19.48
C PRO A 8 -54.82 20.48 20.88
N HIS A 9 -55.76 19.71 21.34
CA HIS A 9 -55.81 19.08 22.65
C HIS A 9 -54.70 18.06 22.88
N ASP A 10 -54.04 18.20 24.04
CA ASP A 10 -52.93 17.39 24.60
C ASP A 10 -53.34 15.93 24.99
N THR A 11 -54.54 15.49 24.60
CA THR A 11 -55.09 14.16 24.91
C THR A 11 -54.74 13.06 23.92
N ASP A 12 -54.43 13.40 22.66
CA ASP A 12 -54.20 12.39 21.60
C ASP A 12 -52.84 11.70 21.66
N VAL A 13 -51.82 12.37 22.21
CA VAL A 13 -50.45 11.82 22.28
C VAL A 13 -50.31 10.80 23.42
N ARG A 14 -51.01 10.99 24.55
CA ARG A 14 -51.01 10.06 25.67
C ARG A 14 -51.74 8.77 25.40
N ASP A 15 -52.78 8.80 24.56
CA ASP A 15 -53.52 7.61 24.20
C ASP A 15 -52.81 6.76 23.14
N LEU A 16 -52.01 7.38 22.26
CA LEU A 16 -51.07 6.68 21.35
C LEU A 16 -49.91 6.02 22.10
N GLU A 17 -49.33 6.67 23.11
CA GLU A 17 -48.29 6.05 23.94
C GLU A 17 -48.81 4.86 24.76
N LYS A 18 -50.06 4.92 25.26
CA LYS A 18 -50.67 3.80 25.95
C LYS A 18 -50.99 2.63 25.00
N ALA A 19 -51.41 2.90 23.78
CA ALA A 19 -51.69 1.86 22.77
C ALA A 19 -50.41 1.14 22.32
N VAL A 20 -49.29 1.88 22.14
CA VAL A 20 -48.00 1.30 21.78
C VAL A 20 -47.41 0.47 22.91
N ASN A 21 -47.54 0.93 24.18
CA ASN A 21 -47.10 0.16 25.34
C ASN A 21 -47.96 -1.08 25.61
N HIS A 22 -49.23 -1.07 25.28
CA HIS A 22 -50.12 -2.24 25.46
C HIS A 22 -49.84 -3.32 24.40
N HIS A 23 -49.49 -2.95 23.16
CA HIS A 23 -49.04 -3.91 22.14
C HIS A 23 -47.71 -4.53 22.45
N ALA A 24 -46.74 -3.75 22.96
CA ALA A 24 -45.43 -4.25 23.39
C ALA A 24 -45.53 -5.21 24.59
N HIS A 25 -46.51 -5.02 25.49
CA HIS A 25 -46.69 -5.88 26.66
C HIS A 25 -47.34 -7.23 26.33
N ASN A 26 -48.21 -7.30 25.32
CA ASN A 26 -48.88 -8.55 24.92
C ASN A 26 -48.00 -9.46 24.05
N GLU A 27 -47.02 -8.92 23.31
CA GLU A 27 -46.05 -9.75 22.59
C GLU A 27 -44.98 -10.41 23.49
N TYR A 28 -44.85 -9.96 24.77
CA TYR A 28 -43.91 -10.49 25.74
C TYR A 28 -44.42 -11.65 26.58
N GLN A 29 -45.74 -11.94 26.58
CA GLN A 29 -46.32 -12.96 27.45
C GLN A 29 -46.43 -14.38 26.83
N ASP A 30 -46.11 -14.55 25.55
CA ASP A 30 -46.30 -15.87 24.86
C ASP A 30 -45.01 -16.59 24.49
N ARG A 31 -43.86 -16.26 25.14
CA ARG A 31 -42.61 -16.99 24.97
C ARG A 31 -42.17 -17.62 26.28
N THR A 32 -42.10 -18.95 26.30
CA THR A 32 -41.41 -19.71 27.34
C THR A 32 -40.01 -19.11 27.62
N PRO A 33 -39.59 -18.93 28.88
CA PRO A 33 -38.30 -18.34 29.20
C PRO A 33 -37.19 -19.20 28.62
N PRO A 34 -36.20 -18.60 27.91
CA PRO A 34 -35.08 -19.34 27.33
C PRO A 34 -34.26 -19.97 28.46
N SER A 35 -33.72 -21.16 28.18
CA SER A 35 -32.83 -21.90 29.08
C SER A 35 -31.60 -21.07 29.45
N GLU A 36 -30.98 -21.32 30.63
CA GLU A 36 -29.79 -20.57 31.09
C GLU A 36 -28.63 -20.63 30.08
N THR A 37 -28.53 -21.70 29.29
CA THR A 37 -27.56 -21.84 28.21
C THR A 37 -27.86 -20.88 27.04
N GLU A 38 -29.14 -20.70 26.66
CA GLU A 38 -29.55 -19.77 25.62
C GLU A 38 -29.42 -18.30 26.06
N LYS A 39 -29.59 -18.01 27.37
CA LYS A 39 -29.30 -16.70 27.93
C LYS A 39 -27.81 -16.35 27.88
N GLY A 40 -26.93 -17.32 28.16
CA GLY A 40 -25.48 -17.15 28.04
C GLY A 40 -25.03 -16.87 26.61
N GLU A 41 -25.61 -17.58 25.64
CA GLU A 41 -25.29 -17.39 24.22
C GLU A 41 -25.87 -16.08 23.63
N ARG A 42 -27.08 -15.68 24.05
CA ARG A 42 -27.69 -14.39 23.65
C ARG A 42 -27.02 -13.18 24.32
N LEU A 43 -26.48 -13.30 25.55
CA LEU A 43 -25.65 -12.25 26.18
C LEU A 43 -24.29 -12.12 25.49
N ALA A 44 -23.77 -13.21 24.90
CA ALA A 44 -22.52 -13.18 24.11
C ALA A 44 -22.73 -12.62 22.68
N LEU A 45 -23.99 -12.57 22.19
CA LEU A 45 -24.34 -12.12 20.83
C LEU A 45 -25.10 -10.79 20.79
N ALA A 46 -25.52 -10.23 21.95
CA ALA A 46 -26.10 -8.89 21.97
C ALA A 46 -24.95 -7.87 21.79
N PRO A 47 -24.98 -7.04 20.72
CA PRO A 47 -24.08 -5.92 20.68
C PRO A 47 -24.48 -4.99 21.84
N THR A 48 -23.74 -5.04 22.95
CA THR A 48 -23.77 -3.98 23.95
C THR A 48 -23.33 -2.72 23.22
N VAL A 49 -24.28 -1.90 22.80
CA VAL A 49 -24.04 -0.50 22.45
C VAL A 49 -23.62 0.18 23.75
N SER A 50 -22.41 -0.06 24.18
CA SER A 50 -21.73 0.75 25.16
C SER A 50 -21.62 2.14 24.53
N LYS A 51 -22.51 3.05 24.95
CA LYS A 51 -22.26 4.48 24.79
C LYS A 51 -21.04 4.76 25.66
N GLY A 52 -19.84 4.61 25.07
CA GLY A 52 -18.61 5.02 25.71
C GLY A 52 -18.72 6.48 26.15
N PRO A 53 -17.99 6.90 27.17
CA PRO A 53 -18.07 8.26 27.70
C PRO A 53 -17.80 9.26 26.59
N THR A 54 -18.70 10.22 26.41
CA THR A 54 -18.48 11.40 25.57
C THR A 54 -17.51 12.34 26.30
N VAL A 55 -16.22 11.99 26.27
CA VAL A 55 -15.18 12.82 26.85
C VAL A 55 -14.62 13.69 25.73
N HIS A 56 -14.82 14.99 25.85
CA HIS A 56 -14.02 15.98 25.14
C HIS A 56 -12.62 15.95 25.74
N GLU A 57 -11.80 14.97 25.37
CA GLU A 57 -10.41 14.97 25.79
C GLU A 57 -9.67 16.08 25.05
N ARG A 58 -9.31 17.13 25.80
CA ARG A 58 -8.22 18.04 25.42
C ARG A 58 -6.96 17.20 25.25
N MET A 59 -6.09 17.54 24.29
CA MET A 59 -4.78 16.91 24.08
C MET A 59 -4.09 16.70 25.44
N ASN A 60 -4.16 15.47 25.96
CA ASN A 60 -3.45 15.08 27.17
C ASN A 60 -2.03 14.64 26.75
N GLY A 61 -1.04 14.80 27.64
CA GLY A 61 0.34 14.38 27.38
C GLY A 61 0.46 12.91 26.95
N GLN A 62 -0.41 12.04 27.49
CA GLN A 62 -0.46 10.62 27.15
C GLN A 62 -0.93 10.40 25.70
N LEU A 63 -1.99 11.09 25.24
CA LEU A 63 -2.46 11.04 23.87
C LEU A 63 -1.37 11.53 22.89
N PHE A 64 -0.66 12.63 23.26
CA PHE A 64 0.44 13.15 22.45
C PHE A 64 1.56 12.11 22.30
N MET A 65 1.99 11.45 23.38
CA MET A 65 3.04 10.42 23.33
C MET A 65 2.59 9.18 22.55
N THR A 66 1.31 8.80 22.66
CA THR A 66 0.74 7.73 21.82
C THR A 66 0.77 8.09 20.33
N LEU A 67 0.33 9.29 19.95
CA LEU A 67 0.35 9.74 18.56
C LEU A 67 1.79 9.89 18.01
N LEU A 68 2.73 10.33 18.88
CA LEU A 68 4.15 10.37 18.53
C LEU A 68 4.69 8.96 18.25
N CYS A 69 4.38 8.00 19.12
CA CYS A 69 4.74 6.60 18.89
C CYS A 69 4.14 6.08 17.58
N MET A 70 2.84 6.29 17.32
CA MET A 70 2.18 5.88 16.07
C MET A 70 2.83 6.51 14.84
N SER A 71 3.29 7.77 14.94
CA SER A 71 4.03 8.45 13.87
C SER A 71 5.37 7.77 13.56
N PHE A 72 6.12 7.37 14.61
CA PHE A 72 7.37 6.63 14.41
C PHE A 72 7.15 5.25 13.81
N LEU A 73 6.08 4.52 14.24
CA LEU A 73 5.70 3.23 13.65
C LEU A 73 5.32 3.39 12.17
N TRP A 74 4.51 4.41 11.84
CA TRP A 74 4.08 4.72 10.48
C TRP A 74 5.27 5.01 9.57
N ILE A 75 6.12 5.96 9.94
CA ILE A 75 7.30 6.33 9.16
C ILE A 75 8.25 5.13 9.04
N GLY A 76 8.52 4.44 10.15
CA GLY A 76 9.41 3.27 10.19
C GLY A 76 8.98 2.15 9.25
N SER A 77 7.67 2.00 9.02
CA SER A 77 7.12 1.01 8.08
C SER A 77 7.29 1.41 6.61
N GLN A 78 7.45 2.69 6.28
CA GLN A 78 7.53 3.15 4.89
C GLN A 78 8.98 3.28 4.38
N ILE A 79 9.89 3.76 5.25
CA ILE A 79 11.25 4.14 4.85
C ILE A 79 12.12 3.01 4.28
N PRO A 80 12.02 1.71 4.65
CA PRO A 80 12.84 0.67 4.03
C PRO A 80 12.62 0.55 2.53
N LEU A 81 11.35 0.53 2.09
CA LEU A 81 11.01 0.44 0.68
C LEU A 81 11.46 1.69 -0.10
N PHE A 82 11.28 2.87 0.49
CA PHE A 82 11.61 4.12 -0.19
C PHE A 82 13.12 4.37 -0.29
N LEU A 83 13.87 4.12 0.78
CA LEU A 83 15.30 4.37 0.77
C LEU A 83 16.07 3.32 -0.06
N PHE A 84 15.86 2.03 0.18
CA PHE A 84 16.55 1.01 -0.59
C PHE A 84 16.04 0.89 -2.03
N GLY A 85 14.73 1.06 -2.26
CA GLY A 85 14.14 1.03 -3.60
C GLY A 85 14.68 2.12 -4.53
N SER A 86 15.03 3.29 -3.99
CA SER A 86 15.57 4.40 -4.79
C SER A 86 17.05 4.28 -5.17
N VAL A 87 17.81 3.43 -4.49
CA VAL A 87 19.23 3.16 -4.80
C VAL A 87 19.44 1.75 -5.39
N LEU A 88 18.37 1.13 -5.87
CA LEU A 88 18.39 -0.23 -6.39
C LEU A 88 19.42 -0.45 -7.51
N PRO A 89 19.61 0.47 -8.48
CA PRO A 89 20.68 0.38 -9.46
C PRO A 89 22.07 0.28 -8.82
N LEU A 90 22.34 1.04 -7.76
CA LEU A 90 23.61 0.99 -7.04
C LEU A 90 23.79 -0.35 -6.30
N ILE A 91 22.70 -0.93 -5.79
CA ILE A 91 22.73 -2.22 -5.10
C ILE A 91 23.12 -3.34 -6.06
N TYR A 92 22.39 -3.49 -7.19
CA TYR A 92 22.70 -4.61 -8.09
C TYR A 92 24.03 -4.44 -8.84
N ASN A 93 24.53 -3.22 -9.01
CA ASN A 93 25.88 -2.99 -9.56
C ASN A 93 26.98 -3.39 -8.56
N ASP A 94 26.74 -3.24 -7.25
CA ASP A 94 27.72 -3.58 -6.20
C ASP A 94 27.73 -5.08 -5.85
N ILE A 95 26.56 -5.70 -5.66
CA ILE A 95 26.45 -7.10 -5.18
C ILE A 95 25.97 -8.08 -6.27
N GLY A 96 25.78 -7.61 -7.50
CA GLY A 96 25.26 -8.40 -8.63
C GLY A 96 23.78 -8.71 -8.51
N GLY A 97 23.26 -9.54 -9.43
CA GLY A 97 21.89 -10.03 -9.39
C GLY A 97 20.89 -9.10 -10.08
N VAL A 98 21.29 -8.46 -11.18
CA VAL A 98 20.41 -7.65 -12.05
C VAL A 98 19.17 -8.43 -12.49
N ASP A 99 19.29 -9.74 -12.69
CA ASP A 99 18.18 -10.65 -13.02
C ASP A 99 17.13 -10.78 -11.91
N ARG A 100 17.43 -10.37 -10.67
CA ARG A 100 16.62 -10.60 -9.47
C ARG A 100 16.24 -9.32 -8.71
N TRP A 101 16.54 -8.14 -9.23
CA TRP A 101 16.24 -6.89 -8.52
C TRP A 101 14.73 -6.70 -8.25
N VAL A 102 13.89 -7.21 -9.13
CA VAL A 102 12.42 -7.15 -8.95
C VAL A 102 12.00 -7.91 -7.69
N TRP A 103 12.68 -9.03 -7.37
CA TRP A 103 12.45 -9.78 -6.14
C TRP A 103 12.83 -9.02 -4.87
N PHE A 104 13.77 -8.09 -4.97
CA PHE A 104 14.11 -7.22 -3.85
C PHE A 104 12.90 -6.35 -3.45
N VAL A 105 12.19 -5.77 -4.40
CA VAL A 105 10.98 -4.98 -4.15
C VAL A 105 9.82 -5.87 -3.71
N ILE A 106 9.56 -6.95 -4.42
CA ILE A 106 8.45 -7.85 -4.16
C ILE A 106 8.64 -8.61 -2.85
N GLY A 107 9.87 -8.91 -2.46
CA GLY A 107 10.22 -9.49 -1.17
C GLY A 107 9.75 -8.66 0.02
N TYR A 108 9.59 -7.34 -0.16
CA TYR A 108 8.95 -6.47 0.82
C TYR A 108 7.41 -6.50 0.72
N LEU A 109 6.87 -6.48 -0.49
CA LEU A 109 5.43 -6.35 -0.72
C LEU A 109 4.64 -7.61 -0.37
N ILE A 110 5.18 -8.82 -0.70
CA ILE A 110 4.50 -10.10 -0.46
C ILE A 110 4.23 -10.33 1.03
N PRO A 111 5.23 -10.27 1.94
CA PRO A 111 4.98 -10.47 3.36
C PRO A 111 4.00 -9.46 3.94
N ASN A 112 4.10 -8.20 3.50
CA ASN A 112 3.19 -7.15 3.92
C ASN A 112 1.74 -7.48 3.51
N ALA A 113 1.51 -7.87 2.25
CA ALA A 113 0.19 -8.26 1.76
C ALA A 113 -0.36 -9.51 2.47
N ALA A 114 0.47 -10.53 2.64
CA ALA A 114 0.04 -11.84 3.10
C ALA A 114 -0.22 -11.89 4.60
N LEU A 115 0.60 -11.18 5.41
CA LEU A 115 0.50 -11.25 6.87
C LEU A 115 -0.56 -10.30 7.44
N CYS A 116 -0.83 -9.15 6.79
CA CYS A 116 -1.75 -8.15 7.32
C CYS A 116 -3.12 -8.71 7.78
N PRO A 117 -3.85 -9.54 6.99
CA PRO A 117 -5.16 -10.02 7.41
C PRO A 117 -5.10 -10.86 8.68
N PHE A 118 -4.08 -11.72 8.79
CA PHE A 118 -3.85 -12.56 9.97
C PHE A 118 -3.47 -11.74 11.20
N VAL A 119 -2.60 -10.75 11.02
CA VAL A 119 -2.11 -9.89 12.10
C VAL A 119 -3.21 -8.98 12.63
N GLY A 120 -4.15 -8.54 11.81
CA GLY A 120 -5.30 -7.76 12.25
C GLY A 120 -6.06 -8.47 13.37
N ALA A 121 -6.47 -9.70 13.13
CA ALA A 121 -7.13 -10.55 14.13
C ALA A 121 -6.20 -10.85 15.33
N LEU A 122 -4.91 -11.08 15.10
CA LEU A 122 -3.93 -11.36 16.13
C LEU A 122 -3.72 -10.16 17.07
N SER A 123 -3.67 -8.94 16.52
CA SER A 123 -3.47 -7.71 17.29
C SER A 123 -4.65 -7.38 18.21
N ASP A 124 -5.86 -7.78 17.80
CA ASP A 124 -7.05 -7.65 18.63
C ASP A 124 -7.04 -8.61 19.83
N LEU A 125 -6.35 -9.74 19.72
CA LEU A 125 -6.26 -10.76 20.76
C LEU A 125 -5.06 -10.55 21.71
N PHE A 126 -3.86 -10.28 21.19
CA PHE A 126 -2.62 -10.19 21.99
C PHE A 126 -2.33 -8.78 22.54
N GLY A 127 -3.04 -7.79 22.07
CA GLY A 127 -2.72 -6.39 22.30
C GLY A 127 -1.80 -5.81 21.21
N ARG A 128 -1.92 -4.53 21.02
CA ARG A 128 -1.25 -3.83 19.91
C ARG A 128 0.21 -3.54 20.19
N GLN A 129 0.56 -3.28 21.46
CA GLN A 129 1.93 -2.98 21.87
C GLN A 129 2.88 -4.13 21.55
N LYS A 130 2.49 -5.37 21.87
CA LYS A 130 3.35 -6.55 21.63
C LYS A 130 3.59 -6.79 20.14
N VAL A 131 2.55 -6.64 19.33
CA VAL A 131 2.63 -6.78 17.88
C VAL A 131 3.52 -5.69 17.28
N ALA A 132 3.39 -4.44 17.73
CA ALA A 132 4.26 -3.35 17.31
C ALA A 132 5.74 -3.58 17.67
N ILE A 133 6.02 -4.10 18.88
CA ILE A 133 7.39 -4.44 19.29
C ILE A 133 8.00 -5.48 18.34
N VAL A 134 7.27 -6.57 18.03
CA VAL A 134 7.74 -7.58 17.07
C VAL A 134 8.00 -6.94 15.70
N GLY A 135 7.09 -6.08 15.24
CA GLY A 135 7.25 -5.35 13.98
C GLY A 135 8.50 -4.46 13.97
N GLN A 136 8.76 -3.73 15.04
CA GLN A 136 9.97 -2.88 15.18
C GLN A 136 11.25 -3.71 15.18
N VAL A 137 11.27 -4.86 15.85
CA VAL A 137 12.44 -5.76 15.82
C VAL A 137 12.69 -6.24 14.39
N CYS A 138 11.66 -6.64 13.65
CA CYS A 138 11.81 -7.02 12.24
C CYS A 138 12.33 -5.87 11.36
N LEU A 139 11.86 -4.63 11.60
CA LEU A 139 12.30 -3.41 10.90
C LEU A 139 13.71 -2.94 11.29
N ILE A 140 14.28 -3.44 12.37
CA ILE A 140 15.69 -3.24 12.72
C ILE A 140 16.54 -4.33 12.08
N VAL A 141 16.15 -5.59 12.22
CA VAL A 141 16.90 -6.76 11.73
C VAL A 141 16.95 -6.80 10.19
N GLY A 142 15.83 -6.52 9.52
CA GLY A 142 15.75 -6.54 8.06
C GLY A 142 16.77 -5.62 7.37
N PRO A 143 16.79 -4.33 7.68
CA PRO A 143 17.78 -3.38 7.13
C PRO A 143 19.23 -3.73 7.47
N ILE A 144 19.50 -4.31 8.64
CA ILE A 144 20.85 -4.81 8.99
C ILE A 144 21.26 -5.93 8.03
N ILE A 145 20.38 -6.93 7.80
CA ILE A 145 20.65 -8.02 6.84
C ILE A 145 20.87 -7.44 5.44
N THR A 146 20.03 -6.51 5.00
CA THR A 146 20.15 -5.87 3.68
C THR A 146 21.46 -5.09 3.55
N ALA A 147 21.82 -4.29 4.56
CA ALA A 147 23.03 -3.46 4.54
C ALA A 147 24.33 -4.29 4.59
N THR A 148 24.29 -5.48 5.20
CA THR A 148 25.46 -6.39 5.28
C THR A 148 25.47 -7.44 4.15
N ALA A 149 24.52 -7.38 3.22
CA ALA A 149 24.43 -8.34 2.14
C ALA A 149 25.63 -8.26 1.16
N ASN A 150 26.13 -9.45 0.80
CA ASN A 150 27.15 -9.62 -0.24
C ASN A 150 26.57 -10.29 -1.50
N THR A 151 25.30 -10.65 -1.49
CA THR A 151 24.59 -11.22 -2.63
C THR A 151 23.14 -10.70 -2.65
N MET A 152 22.53 -10.62 -3.83
CA MET A 152 21.15 -10.17 -3.98
C MET A 152 20.16 -11.04 -3.18
N ASN A 153 20.41 -12.35 -3.04
CA ASN A 153 19.53 -13.24 -2.27
C ASN A 153 19.49 -12.88 -0.78
N ILE A 154 20.62 -12.50 -0.19
CA ILE A 154 20.69 -12.04 1.21
C ILE A 154 19.98 -10.71 1.35
N ALA A 155 20.15 -9.80 0.40
CA ALA A 155 19.45 -8.52 0.39
C ALA A 155 17.93 -8.68 0.27
N ILE A 156 17.46 -9.61 -0.57
CA ILE A 156 16.03 -9.98 -0.68
C ILE A 156 15.52 -10.53 0.66
N ALA A 157 16.27 -11.43 1.31
CA ALA A 157 15.88 -11.96 2.62
C ALA A 157 15.74 -10.84 3.67
N GLY A 158 16.66 -9.87 3.71
CA GLY A 158 16.55 -8.69 4.58
C GLY A 158 15.30 -7.87 4.29
N ASN A 159 14.94 -7.70 3.02
CA ASN A 159 13.71 -7.00 2.63
C ASN A 159 12.43 -7.79 2.99
N VAL A 160 12.46 -9.11 2.99
CA VAL A 160 11.34 -9.93 3.50
C VAL A 160 11.10 -9.65 4.99
N PHE A 161 12.15 -9.62 5.81
CA PHE A 161 12.05 -9.23 7.23
C PHE A 161 11.51 -7.80 7.40
N SER A 162 11.99 -6.87 6.59
CA SER A 162 11.49 -5.49 6.59
C SER A 162 10.01 -5.43 6.20
N GLY A 163 9.56 -6.21 5.22
CA GLY A 163 8.17 -6.30 4.79
C GLY A 163 7.24 -6.88 5.88
N ILE A 164 7.69 -7.91 6.61
CA ILE A 164 6.98 -8.45 7.78
C ILE A 164 6.79 -7.34 8.81
N GLY A 165 7.87 -6.66 9.21
CA GLY A 165 7.82 -5.60 10.20
C GLY A 165 6.98 -4.40 9.77
N ALA A 166 7.01 -4.07 8.49
CA ALA A 166 6.23 -2.98 7.92
C ALA A 166 4.72 -3.25 8.00
N GLY A 167 4.28 -4.46 7.62
CA GLY A 167 2.87 -4.85 7.70
C GLY A 167 2.33 -4.78 9.13
N LEU A 168 3.12 -5.25 10.11
CA LEU A 168 2.77 -5.17 11.52
C LEU A 168 2.61 -3.71 11.98
N ASN A 169 3.59 -2.87 11.71
CA ASN A 169 3.63 -1.51 12.24
C ASN A 169 2.71 -0.54 11.51
N GLU A 170 2.55 -0.66 10.21
CA GLU A 170 1.60 0.15 9.45
C GLU A 170 0.17 -0.09 9.92
N LEU A 171 -0.19 -1.36 10.13
CA LEU A 171 -1.49 -1.73 10.68
C LEU A 171 -1.72 -1.10 12.05
N ILE A 172 -0.76 -1.27 12.99
CA ILE A 172 -0.89 -0.76 14.36
C ILE A 172 -0.94 0.77 14.37
N ALA A 173 -0.13 1.45 13.55
CA ALA A 173 -0.12 2.91 13.48
C ALA A 173 -1.48 3.47 13.05
N LEU A 174 -2.08 2.92 11.99
CA LEU A 174 -3.37 3.40 11.47
C LEU A 174 -4.55 2.99 12.37
N ALA A 175 -4.62 1.72 12.76
CA ALA A 175 -5.72 1.22 13.61
C ALA A 175 -5.62 1.78 15.03
N GLY A 176 -4.44 1.79 15.65
CA GLY A 176 -4.22 2.33 16.99
C GLY A 176 -4.56 3.81 17.07
N THR A 177 -4.19 4.62 16.07
CA THR A 177 -4.60 6.03 15.99
C THR A 177 -6.11 6.17 15.89
N ALA A 178 -6.77 5.38 15.02
CA ALA A 178 -8.22 5.47 14.82
C ALA A 178 -9.06 5.07 16.04
N GLU A 179 -8.52 4.25 16.94
CA GLU A 179 -9.23 3.78 18.13
C GLU A 179 -9.22 4.76 19.30
N VAL A 180 -8.12 5.48 19.45
CA VAL A 180 -7.92 6.41 20.57
C VAL A 180 -8.54 7.79 20.35
N VAL A 181 -9.14 8.02 19.16
CA VAL A 181 -9.73 9.31 18.77
C VAL A 181 -11.21 9.18 18.39
N PRO A 182 -12.03 10.25 18.57
CA PRO A 182 -13.43 10.24 18.17
C PRO A 182 -13.63 9.94 16.68
N VAL A 183 -14.69 9.21 16.33
CA VAL A 183 -15.00 8.82 14.94
C VAL A 183 -15.00 10.01 13.99
N LYS A 184 -15.61 11.13 14.39
CA LYS A 184 -15.66 12.38 13.59
C LYS A 184 -14.28 12.98 13.31
N ASP A 185 -13.31 12.76 14.20
CA ASP A 185 -11.97 13.35 14.14
C ASP A 185 -10.91 12.33 13.66
N ARG A 186 -11.26 11.05 13.42
CA ARG A 186 -10.33 10.01 12.94
C ARG A 186 -9.52 10.46 11.73
N GLY A 187 -10.18 11.01 10.70
CA GLY A 187 -9.49 11.52 9.51
C GLY A 187 -8.46 12.59 9.84
N LYS A 188 -8.77 13.50 10.77
CA LYS A 188 -7.88 14.58 11.18
C LYS A 188 -6.63 14.06 11.90
N TYR A 189 -6.80 13.18 12.90
CA TYR A 189 -5.67 12.66 13.67
C TYR A 189 -4.84 11.64 12.90
N VAL A 190 -5.45 10.76 12.11
CA VAL A 190 -4.70 9.89 11.19
C VAL A 190 -3.99 10.73 10.14
N GLY A 191 -4.62 11.78 9.61
CA GLY A 191 -3.97 12.74 8.72
C GLY A 191 -2.75 13.41 9.37
N LEU A 192 -2.83 13.75 10.67
CA LEU A 192 -1.70 14.29 11.44
C LEU A 192 -0.55 13.29 11.53
N VAL A 193 -0.83 12.02 11.83
CA VAL A 193 0.19 10.94 11.84
C VAL A 193 0.81 10.76 10.47
N VAL A 194 0.00 10.77 9.41
CA VAL A 194 0.50 10.62 8.02
C VAL A 194 1.37 11.80 7.59
N ILE A 195 1.02 13.03 7.98
CA ILE A 195 1.82 14.24 7.66
C ILE A 195 3.21 14.18 8.30
N THR A 196 3.41 13.47 9.39
CA THR A 196 4.75 13.36 10.01
C THR A 196 5.80 12.71 9.10
N ILE A 197 5.41 12.07 7.99
CA ILE A 197 6.32 11.55 6.96
C ILE A 197 6.99 12.65 6.10
N LEU A 198 6.54 13.91 6.21
CA LEU A 198 7.06 15.02 5.38
C LEU A 198 8.61 15.11 5.31
N PRO A 199 9.38 14.90 6.40
CA PRO A 199 10.84 14.88 6.32
C PRO A 199 11.39 13.74 5.44
N PHE A 200 10.63 12.68 5.24
CA PHE A 200 10.98 11.53 4.40
C PHE A 200 10.32 11.55 3.01
N CYS A 201 9.51 12.56 2.68
CA CYS A 201 9.04 12.75 1.30
C CYS A 201 10.20 12.84 0.29
N PRO A 202 11.36 13.49 0.61
CA PRO A 202 12.54 13.45 -0.23
C PRO A 202 13.39 12.16 -0.07
N SER A 203 12.78 11.02 0.26
CA SER A 203 13.52 9.77 0.55
C SER A 203 14.45 9.34 -0.58
N VAL A 204 14.03 9.52 -1.85
CA VAL A 204 14.88 9.26 -3.02
C VAL A 204 16.13 10.14 -2.98
N LEU A 205 15.98 11.43 -2.67
CA LEU A 205 17.11 12.35 -2.57
C LEU A 205 18.04 11.98 -1.41
N TRP A 206 17.47 11.68 -0.23
CA TRP A 206 18.27 11.26 0.92
C TRP A 206 19.06 9.98 0.64
N ALA A 207 18.42 8.99 0.03
CA ALA A 207 19.07 7.73 -0.30
C ALA A 207 20.22 7.89 -1.29
N GLN A 208 20.05 8.71 -2.32
CA GLN A 208 21.08 9.02 -3.31
C GLN A 208 22.24 9.82 -2.70
N LEU A 209 21.94 10.84 -1.87
CA LEU A 209 22.97 11.64 -1.19
C LEU A 209 23.81 10.78 -0.23
N ILE A 210 23.17 9.90 0.55
CA ILE A 210 23.87 8.98 1.46
C ILE A 210 24.75 8.02 0.65
N ALA A 211 24.24 7.47 -0.44
CA ALA A 211 24.99 6.56 -1.30
C ALA A 211 26.20 7.25 -1.96
N GLN A 212 26.03 8.50 -2.40
CA GLN A 212 27.10 9.31 -3.01
C GLN A 212 28.18 9.73 -1.99
N ALA A 213 27.74 10.12 -0.77
CA ALA A 213 28.67 10.58 0.28
C ALA A 213 29.53 9.45 0.86
N SER A 214 29.03 8.22 0.84
CA SER A 214 29.67 7.06 1.44
C SER A 214 29.38 5.76 0.69
N ASN A 215 28.26 5.13 1.01
CA ASN A 215 27.83 3.85 0.43
C ASN A 215 26.32 3.70 0.60
N TRP A 216 25.64 3.02 -0.33
CA TRP A 216 24.21 2.73 -0.24
C TRP A 216 23.82 1.95 1.04
N ARG A 217 24.75 1.17 1.62
CA ARG A 217 24.54 0.39 2.85
C ARG A 217 24.21 1.26 4.06
N TYR A 218 24.65 2.51 4.09
CA TYR A 218 24.36 3.45 5.19
C TYR A 218 22.87 3.86 5.26
N ASN A 219 22.11 3.68 4.18
CA ASN A 219 20.66 3.79 4.26
C ASN A 219 20.05 2.84 5.29
N GLY A 220 20.64 1.63 5.45
CA GLY A 220 20.25 0.66 6.47
C GLY A 220 20.45 1.17 7.90
N ILE A 221 21.50 1.98 8.15
CA ILE A 221 21.74 2.60 9.46
C ILE A 221 20.64 3.61 9.78
N LEU A 222 20.28 4.48 8.82
CA LEU A 222 19.20 5.46 9.01
C LEU A 222 17.88 4.77 9.35
N ILE A 223 17.52 3.71 8.60
CA ILE A 223 16.31 2.93 8.83
C ILE A 223 16.37 2.26 10.21
N GLY A 224 17.50 1.61 10.54
CA GLY A 224 17.68 0.90 11.81
C GLY A 224 17.60 1.83 13.03
N VAL A 225 18.25 2.99 12.98
CA VAL A 225 18.22 4.00 14.07
C VAL A 225 16.80 4.55 14.25
N TRP A 226 16.08 4.87 13.15
CA TRP A 226 14.71 5.33 13.23
C TRP A 226 13.80 4.32 13.94
N ASN A 227 13.87 3.06 13.50
CA ASN A 227 13.05 2.00 14.08
C ASN A 227 13.49 1.63 15.50
N PHE A 228 14.75 1.78 15.85
CA PHE A 228 15.22 1.61 17.23
C PHE A 228 14.62 2.66 18.17
N VAL A 229 14.58 3.94 17.76
CA VAL A 229 13.88 4.99 18.52
C VAL A 229 12.38 4.67 18.61
N GLY A 230 11.75 4.23 17.50
CA GLY A 230 10.36 3.77 17.50
C GLY A 230 10.11 2.62 18.48
N LEU A 231 11.03 1.66 18.59
CA LEU A 231 10.98 0.55 19.55
C LEU A 231 10.99 1.08 21.00
N LEU A 232 11.88 2.01 21.33
CA LEU A 232 11.96 2.62 22.65
C LEU A 232 10.65 3.37 22.98
N LEU A 233 10.12 4.16 22.05
CA LEU A 233 8.83 4.85 22.24
C LEU A 233 7.69 3.83 22.44
N CYS A 234 7.69 2.73 21.71
CA CYS A 234 6.66 1.69 21.84
C CYS A 234 6.72 1.01 23.23
N ILE A 235 7.91 0.75 23.75
CA ILE A 235 8.08 0.10 25.06
C ILE A 235 7.72 1.05 26.21
N PHE A 236 8.16 2.31 26.15
CA PHE A 236 8.06 3.23 27.28
C PHE A 236 6.85 4.16 27.24
N CYS A 237 6.35 4.51 26.06
CA CYS A 237 5.31 5.53 25.91
C CYS A 237 3.95 4.99 25.45
N TYR A 238 3.93 3.84 24.78
CA TYR A 238 2.69 3.25 24.31
C TYR A 238 2.23 2.13 25.23
N HIS A 239 1.01 2.24 25.74
CA HIS A 239 0.36 1.22 26.55
C HIS A 239 -0.95 0.85 25.86
N ASP A 240 -1.26 -0.45 25.84
CA ASP A 240 -2.53 -0.90 25.30
C ASP A 240 -3.70 -0.29 26.08
N PRO A 241 -4.68 0.33 25.41
CA PRO A 241 -5.87 0.83 26.10
C PRO A 241 -6.60 -0.33 26.79
N SER A 242 -7.15 -0.06 27.97
CA SER A 242 -7.90 -1.05 28.76
C SER A 242 -9.09 -1.54 27.93
N ARG A 243 -9.02 -2.75 27.40
CA ARG A 243 -10.11 -3.39 26.66
C ARG A 243 -10.91 -4.29 27.60
N LEU A 244 -12.20 -4.39 27.36
CA LEU A 244 -13.10 -5.34 28.03
C LEU A 244 -12.67 -6.81 27.89
N THR A 245 -11.68 -7.09 27.04
CA THR A 245 -11.09 -8.42 26.80
C THR A 245 -9.97 -8.81 27.77
N ALA A 246 -9.67 -7.99 28.79
CA ALA A 246 -8.63 -8.28 29.81
C ALA A 246 -8.88 -9.56 30.63
N GLU A 247 -10.04 -10.18 30.51
CA GLU A 247 -10.38 -11.42 31.24
C GLU A 247 -10.02 -12.73 30.51
N TYR A 248 -9.55 -12.67 29.25
CA TYR A 248 -9.23 -13.91 28.51
C TYR A 248 -7.81 -14.41 28.80
N THR A 249 -7.72 -15.62 29.33
CA THR A 249 -6.44 -16.35 29.50
C THR A 249 -5.79 -16.60 28.11
N ALA A 250 -4.46 -16.54 28.04
CA ALA A 250 -3.69 -16.75 26.79
C ALA A 250 -4.10 -18.03 26.01
N THR A 251 -4.50 -19.09 26.73
CA THR A 251 -5.01 -20.35 26.15
C THR A 251 -6.34 -20.18 25.42
N HIS A 252 -7.22 -19.31 25.89
CA HIS A 252 -8.48 -18.99 25.20
C HIS A 252 -8.24 -18.16 23.94
N VAL A 253 -7.27 -17.27 23.97
CA VAL A 253 -6.86 -16.45 22.83
C VAL A 253 -6.31 -17.34 21.71
N LEU A 254 -5.38 -18.24 22.03
CA LEU A 254 -4.80 -19.18 21.06
C LEU A 254 -5.84 -20.07 20.37
N LYS A 255 -6.91 -20.46 21.06
CA LYS A 255 -8.01 -21.25 20.47
C LYS A 255 -8.91 -20.46 19.52
N ARG A 256 -8.89 -19.12 19.58
CA ARG A 256 -9.69 -18.25 18.71
C ARG A 256 -8.95 -17.84 17.42
N ILE A 257 -7.66 -18.18 17.31
CA ILE A 257 -6.89 -17.90 16.10
C ILE A 257 -7.31 -18.88 15.00
N ASP A 258 -7.67 -18.36 13.85
CA ASP A 258 -7.93 -19.13 12.64
C ASP A 258 -6.62 -19.53 11.96
N TYR A 259 -6.00 -20.61 12.43
CA TYR A 259 -4.75 -21.13 11.84
C TYR A 259 -4.94 -21.62 10.40
N ILE A 260 -6.10 -22.22 10.09
CA ILE A 260 -6.38 -22.74 8.74
C ILE A 260 -6.56 -21.58 7.77
N GLY A 261 -7.38 -20.59 8.13
CA GLY A 261 -7.52 -19.36 7.35
C GLY A 261 -6.19 -18.62 7.18
N GLY A 262 -5.37 -18.55 8.25
CA GLY A 262 -4.02 -17.97 8.18
C GLY A 262 -3.10 -18.69 7.19
N ILE A 263 -3.02 -20.02 7.23
CA ILE A 263 -2.19 -20.81 6.28
C ILE A 263 -2.72 -20.65 4.85
N LEU A 264 -4.03 -20.69 4.64
CA LEU A 264 -4.63 -20.56 3.31
C LEU A 264 -4.44 -19.15 2.74
N SER A 265 -4.61 -18.08 3.54
CA SER A 265 -4.44 -16.70 3.09
C SER A 265 -2.97 -16.38 2.83
N ILE A 266 -2.08 -16.63 3.80
CA ILE A 266 -0.65 -16.33 3.67
C ILE A 266 -0.03 -17.18 2.56
N GLY A 267 -0.26 -18.50 2.57
CA GLY A 267 0.24 -19.41 1.56
C GLY A 267 -0.33 -19.09 0.17
N GLY A 268 -1.65 -18.86 0.09
CA GLY A 268 -2.34 -18.55 -1.17
C GLY A 268 -1.85 -17.24 -1.79
N ILE A 269 -1.81 -16.14 -1.03
CA ILE A 269 -1.33 -14.85 -1.51
C ILE A 269 0.14 -14.94 -1.93
N THR A 270 0.99 -15.55 -1.09
CA THR A 270 2.43 -15.69 -1.37
C THR A 270 2.68 -16.49 -2.64
N THR A 271 2.09 -17.68 -2.78
CA THR A 271 2.30 -18.54 -3.95
C THR A 271 1.71 -17.95 -5.22
N PHE A 272 0.54 -17.29 -5.13
CA PHE A 272 -0.06 -16.56 -6.25
C PHE A 272 0.84 -15.44 -6.75
N MET A 273 1.33 -14.58 -5.85
CA MET A 273 2.20 -13.46 -6.19
C MET A 273 3.56 -13.95 -6.72
N MET A 274 4.11 -15.03 -6.18
CA MET A 274 5.34 -15.65 -6.69
C MET A 274 5.15 -16.17 -8.12
N GLY A 275 4.09 -16.91 -8.39
CA GLY A 275 3.80 -17.42 -9.73
C GLY A 275 3.61 -16.31 -10.75
N LEU A 276 2.89 -15.24 -10.37
CA LEU A 276 2.69 -14.07 -11.22
C LEU A 276 4.03 -13.38 -11.55
N GLN A 277 4.93 -13.27 -10.57
CA GLN A 277 6.21 -12.60 -10.74
C GLN A 277 7.23 -13.42 -11.53
N TRP A 278 7.28 -14.75 -11.35
CA TRP A 278 8.17 -15.62 -12.12
C TRP A 278 7.84 -15.61 -13.61
N GLY A 279 6.55 -15.55 -13.99
CA GLY A 279 6.11 -15.41 -15.37
C GLY A 279 6.55 -14.13 -16.04
N ALA A 280 6.82 -13.11 -15.22
CA ALA A 280 7.24 -11.80 -15.68
C ALA A 280 8.73 -11.71 -16.00
N SER A 281 9.58 -12.38 -15.21
CA SER A 281 11.00 -12.04 -15.17
C SER A 281 11.93 -13.22 -15.40
N GLN A 282 11.56 -14.45 -14.98
CA GLN A 282 12.48 -15.58 -14.95
C GLN A 282 12.11 -16.76 -15.85
N TYR A 283 10.82 -17.01 -16.05
CA TYR A 283 10.33 -18.17 -16.80
C TYR A 283 9.28 -17.76 -17.84
N VAL A 284 9.21 -18.50 -18.93
CA VAL A 284 8.14 -18.33 -19.93
C VAL A 284 6.78 -18.65 -19.30
N TRP A 285 5.74 -17.88 -19.63
CA TRP A 285 4.40 -18.02 -19.06
C TRP A 285 3.81 -19.44 -19.12
N GLY A 286 4.10 -20.20 -20.17
CA GLY A 286 3.70 -21.61 -20.33
C GLY A 286 4.51 -22.63 -19.51
N SER A 287 5.51 -22.18 -18.74
CA SER A 287 6.36 -23.08 -17.94
C SER A 287 5.61 -23.61 -16.71
N PRO A 288 5.81 -24.89 -16.36
CA PRO A 288 5.30 -25.44 -15.09
C PRO A 288 5.74 -24.65 -13.86
N HIS A 289 6.94 -24.04 -13.88
CA HIS A 289 7.45 -23.21 -12.79
C HIS A 289 6.56 -22.00 -12.49
N ASN A 290 5.81 -21.49 -13.47
CA ASN A 290 4.86 -20.38 -13.31
C ASN A 290 3.45 -20.87 -13.05
N ILE A 291 2.99 -21.84 -13.87
CA ILE A 291 1.60 -22.28 -13.83
C ILE A 291 1.28 -22.97 -12.50
N VAL A 292 2.20 -23.79 -11.99
CA VAL A 292 1.95 -24.57 -10.77
C VAL A 292 1.77 -23.66 -9.54
N PRO A 293 2.68 -22.70 -9.22
CA PRO A 293 2.45 -21.78 -8.10
C PRO A 293 1.22 -20.89 -8.29
N LEU A 294 0.97 -20.44 -9.52
CA LEU A 294 -0.20 -19.61 -9.81
C LEU A 294 -1.51 -20.35 -9.53
N VAL A 295 -1.63 -21.60 -10.03
CA VAL A 295 -2.82 -22.42 -9.82
C VAL A 295 -2.96 -22.80 -8.35
N ILE A 296 -1.89 -23.22 -7.68
CA ILE A 296 -1.90 -23.52 -6.24
C ILE A 296 -2.34 -22.29 -5.45
N GLY A 297 -1.77 -21.13 -5.74
CA GLY A 297 -2.13 -19.87 -5.09
C GLY A 297 -3.61 -19.52 -5.26
N ILE A 298 -4.15 -19.64 -6.47
CA ILE A 298 -5.58 -19.40 -6.76
C ILE A 298 -6.44 -20.40 -5.99
N VAL A 299 -6.10 -21.70 -6.02
CA VAL A 299 -6.85 -22.75 -5.30
C VAL A 299 -6.85 -22.48 -3.79
N MET A 300 -5.70 -22.09 -3.22
CA MET A 300 -5.61 -21.75 -1.78
C MET A 300 -6.44 -20.49 -1.43
N ILE A 301 -6.43 -19.46 -2.28
CA ILE A 301 -7.24 -18.25 -2.07
C ILE A 301 -8.74 -18.58 -2.15
N VAL A 302 -9.16 -19.39 -3.13
CA VAL A 302 -10.56 -19.86 -3.23
C VAL A 302 -10.92 -20.70 -2.00
N ALA A 303 -10.04 -21.63 -1.59
CA ALA A 303 -10.24 -22.44 -0.38
C ALA A 303 -10.33 -21.55 0.88
N PHE A 304 -9.54 -20.46 0.97
CA PHE A 304 -9.64 -19.47 2.04
C PHE A 304 -11.04 -18.84 2.10
N PHE A 305 -11.56 -18.34 0.96
CA PHE A 305 -12.92 -17.78 0.94
C PHE A 305 -14.00 -18.80 1.29
N VAL A 306 -13.87 -20.04 0.83
CA VAL A 306 -14.79 -21.13 1.22
C VAL A 306 -14.69 -21.41 2.72
N TRP A 307 -13.47 -21.48 3.28
CA TRP A 307 -13.23 -21.69 4.70
C TRP A 307 -13.86 -20.60 5.56
N GLU A 308 -13.77 -19.35 5.15
CA GLU A 308 -14.36 -18.19 5.86
C GLU A 308 -15.88 -18.31 6.09
N PHE A 309 -16.61 -19.10 5.28
CA PHE A 309 -18.03 -19.37 5.51
C PHE A 309 -18.27 -20.39 6.62
N PHE A 310 -17.31 -21.29 6.88
CA PHE A 310 -17.44 -22.39 7.84
C PHE A 310 -16.62 -22.15 9.11
N ALA A 311 -15.67 -21.23 9.08
CA ALA A 311 -14.78 -20.96 10.21
C ALA A 311 -15.58 -20.47 11.43
N PRO A 312 -15.32 -21.03 12.64
CA PRO A 312 -15.98 -20.56 13.87
C PRO A 312 -15.57 -19.13 14.25
N HIS A 313 -14.34 -18.73 13.90
CA HIS A 313 -13.81 -17.38 14.11
C HIS A 313 -13.18 -16.87 12.81
N PRO A 314 -13.99 -16.41 11.82
CA PRO A 314 -13.48 -16.00 10.52
C PRO A 314 -12.60 -14.76 10.63
N MET A 315 -11.54 -14.69 9.80
CA MET A 315 -10.66 -13.52 9.71
C MET A 315 -11.36 -12.32 9.07
N VAL A 316 -12.39 -12.57 8.24
CA VAL A 316 -13.25 -11.54 7.63
C VAL A 316 -14.68 -11.69 8.16
N PRO A 317 -14.99 -11.19 9.38
CA PRO A 317 -16.29 -11.38 9.99
C PRO A 317 -17.42 -10.74 9.17
N ARG A 318 -18.54 -11.41 9.05
CA ARG A 318 -19.73 -10.89 8.35
C ARG A 318 -20.23 -9.56 8.94
N ALA A 319 -19.98 -9.34 10.23
CA ALA A 319 -20.30 -8.10 10.93
C ALA A 319 -19.65 -6.86 10.29
N LEU A 320 -18.51 -7.02 9.58
CA LEU A 320 -17.84 -5.96 8.83
C LEU A 320 -18.77 -5.26 7.81
N PHE A 321 -19.74 -6.00 7.26
CA PHE A 321 -20.63 -5.52 6.22
C PHE A 321 -22.00 -5.06 6.75
N HIS A 322 -22.23 -5.00 8.07
CA HIS A 322 -23.54 -4.69 8.63
C HIS A 322 -23.92 -3.21 8.51
N LYS A 323 -23.02 -2.28 8.89
CA LYS A 323 -23.34 -0.84 8.94
C LYS A 323 -23.56 -0.21 7.56
N ALA A 324 -22.71 -0.53 6.56
CA ALA A 324 -22.75 0.08 5.24
C ALA A 324 -22.24 -0.88 4.15
N LYS A 325 -22.95 -2.01 3.94
CA LYS A 325 -22.53 -3.11 3.06
C LYS A 325 -22.05 -2.65 1.67
N LYS A 326 -22.87 -1.84 0.98
CA LYS A 326 -22.54 -1.37 -0.38
C LYS A 326 -21.28 -0.51 -0.39
N THR A 327 -21.20 0.46 0.52
CA THR A 327 -20.04 1.36 0.63
C THR A 327 -18.78 0.58 0.98
N MET A 328 -18.84 -0.36 1.94
CA MET A 328 -17.71 -1.18 2.35
C MET A 328 -17.14 -1.99 1.17
N ILE A 329 -17.99 -2.72 0.43
CA ILE A 329 -17.55 -3.52 -0.72
C ILE A 329 -16.88 -2.63 -1.77
N ILE A 330 -17.49 -1.50 -2.10
CA ILE A 330 -16.95 -0.59 -3.12
C ILE A 330 -15.61 0.01 -2.67
N ILE A 331 -15.48 0.42 -1.41
CA ILE A 331 -14.23 0.97 -0.86
C ILE A 331 -13.11 -0.08 -0.88
N LEU A 332 -13.39 -1.34 -0.53
CA LEU A 332 -12.41 -2.40 -0.61
C LEU A 332 -11.94 -2.65 -2.06
N LEU A 333 -12.86 -2.61 -3.04
CA LEU A 333 -12.52 -2.72 -4.46
C LEU A 333 -11.69 -1.52 -4.94
N ILE A 334 -12.06 -0.29 -4.56
CA ILE A 334 -11.28 0.91 -4.89
C ILE A 334 -9.88 0.81 -4.26
N THR A 335 -9.77 0.33 -3.03
CA THR A 335 -8.48 0.16 -2.34
C THR A 335 -7.58 -0.83 -3.08
N PHE A 336 -8.11 -1.95 -3.54
CA PHE A 336 -7.39 -2.93 -4.35
C PHE A 336 -6.89 -2.32 -5.66
N LEU A 337 -7.77 -1.69 -6.42
CA LEU A 337 -7.44 -1.13 -7.74
C LEU A 337 -6.51 0.10 -7.64
N SER A 338 -6.72 0.98 -6.65
CA SER A 338 -5.87 2.17 -6.45
C SER A 338 -4.46 1.81 -5.99
N GLY A 339 -4.29 0.68 -5.28
CA GLY A 339 -2.98 0.12 -4.97
C GLY A 339 -2.13 -0.08 -6.22
N GLY A 340 -2.73 -0.51 -7.34
CA GLY A 340 -2.06 -0.62 -8.62
C GLY A 340 -1.47 0.69 -9.12
N ASN A 341 -2.27 1.76 -9.13
CA ASN A 341 -1.81 3.10 -9.55
C ASN A 341 -0.71 3.65 -8.63
N PHE A 342 -0.83 3.41 -7.32
CA PHE A 342 0.18 3.83 -6.34
C PHE A 342 1.54 3.19 -6.63
N PHE A 343 1.60 1.87 -6.77
CA PHE A 343 2.87 1.18 -6.98
C PHE A 343 3.45 1.39 -8.38
N VAL A 344 2.61 1.60 -9.40
CA VAL A 344 3.09 2.04 -10.71
C VAL A 344 3.82 3.38 -10.58
N LEU A 345 3.21 4.36 -9.94
CA LEU A 345 3.81 5.68 -9.78
C LEU A 345 5.09 5.63 -8.90
N LEU A 346 5.03 4.90 -7.78
CA LEU A 346 6.09 4.84 -6.80
C LEU A 346 7.35 4.12 -7.31
N LEU A 347 7.19 3.04 -8.08
CA LEU A 347 8.29 2.17 -8.47
C LEU A 347 8.82 2.47 -9.88
N PHE A 348 7.93 2.79 -10.82
CA PHE A 348 8.39 3.06 -12.20
C PHE A 348 8.92 4.49 -12.38
N TRP A 349 8.44 5.48 -11.64
CA TRP A 349 8.90 6.86 -11.83
C TRP A 349 10.39 7.07 -11.49
N PRO A 350 10.93 6.62 -10.34
CA PRO A 350 12.36 6.78 -10.03
C PRO A 350 13.25 6.06 -11.04
N THR A 351 12.87 4.85 -11.47
CA THR A 351 13.63 4.10 -12.47
C THR A 351 13.54 4.74 -13.86
N GLN A 352 12.39 5.34 -14.20
CA GLN A 352 12.23 6.11 -15.43
C GLN A 352 13.10 7.37 -15.43
N ILE A 353 13.16 8.09 -14.30
CA ILE A 353 14.04 9.28 -14.19
C ILE A 353 15.48 8.88 -14.48
N TYR A 354 15.95 7.80 -13.84
CA TYR A 354 17.31 7.32 -14.03
C TYR A 354 17.58 6.93 -15.48
N ASN A 355 16.70 6.18 -16.12
CA ASN A 355 16.92 5.62 -17.46
C ASN A 355 16.64 6.61 -18.61
N VAL A 356 15.76 7.61 -18.42
CA VAL A 356 15.33 8.51 -19.49
C VAL A 356 15.93 9.92 -19.36
N TYR A 357 16.03 10.44 -18.12
CA TYR A 357 16.40 11.84 -17.88
C TYR A 357 17.81 12.03 -17.32
N GLY A 358 18.52 10.93 -17.03
CA GLY A 358 19.89 10.92 -16.58
C GLY A 358 20.08 10.36 -15.18
N ASP A 359 21.27 9.83 -14.97
CA ASP A 359 21.71 9.06 -13.80
C ASP A 359 22.33 9.92 -12.67
N ASP A 360 22.29 11.26 -12.81
CA ASP A 360 22.75 12.17 -11.76
C ASP A 360 21.96 11.94 -10.45
N PRO A 361 22.63 11.50 -9.35
CA PRO A 361 21.97 11.16 -8.10
C PRO A 361 21.12 12.30 -7.52
N ILE A 362 21.62 13.53 -7.56
CA ILE A 362 20.89 14.71 -7.08
C ILE A 362 19.70 14.99 -7.98
N GLY A 363 19.88 14.91 -9.31
CA GLY A 363 18.83 15.10 -10.27
C GLY A 363 17.71 14.07 -10.13
N VAL A 364 18.02 12.79 -9.96
CA VAL A 364 17.03 11.72 -9.70
C VAL A 364 16.26 12.01 -8.42
N GLY A 365 16.94 12.39 -7.36
CA GLY A 365 16.32 12.74 -6.08
C GLY A 365 15.35 13.92 -6.20
N VAL A 366 15.79 15.03 -6.79
CA VAL A 366 14.99 16.26 -6.95
C VAL A 366 13.78 16.02 -7.87
N ARG A 367 13.97 15.30 -8.97
CA ARG A 367 12.90 14.97 -9.93
C ARG A 367 11.83 14.03 -9.34
N SER A 368 12.13 13.32 -8.25
CA SER A 368 11.19 12.44 -7.55
C SER A 368 10.35 13.17 -6.47
N LEU A 369 10.70 14.39 -6.07
CA LEU A 369 10.01 15.16 -5.02
C LEU A 369 8.50 15.33 -5.26
N PRO A 370 8.01 15.59 -6.48
CA PRO A 370 6.58 15.79 -6.73
C PRO A 370 5.73 14.60 -6.26
N ILE A 371 6.24 13.38 -6.35
CA ILE A 371 5.49 12.19 -5.94
C ILE A 371 5.38 12.10 -4.42
N GLY A 372 6.47 12.21 -3.69
CA GLY A 372 6.46 12.12 -2.23
C GLY A 372 5.56 13.18 -1.59
N PHE A 373 5.77 14.44 -1.95
CA PHE A 373 4.96 15.54 -1.42
C PHE A 373 3.51 15.49 -1.90
N GLY A 374 3.27 15.18 -3.18
CA GLY A 374 1.93 15.14 -3.75
C GLY A 374 1.03 14.10 -3.08
N ILE A 375 1.54 12.91 -2.78
CA ILE A 375 0.78 11.85 -2.08
C ILE A 375 0.37 12.33 -0.69
N VAL A 376 1.28 12.90 0.09
CA VAL A 376 1.00 13.37 1.45
C VAL A 376 0.02 14.53 1.45
N VAL A 377 0.20 15.50 0.55
CA VAL A 377 -0.69 16.65 0.41
C VAL A 377 -2.08 16.21 -0.05
N GLY A 378 -2.17 15.31 -1.04
CA GLY A 378 -3.44 14.76 -1.51
C GLY A 378 -4.21 14.03 -0.42
N ALA A 379 -3.53 13.21 0.38
CA ALA A 379 -4.12 12.52 1.52
C ALA A 379 -4.62 13.52 2.58
N ALA A 380 -3.80 14.49 2.95
CA ALA A 380 -4.16 15.51 3.94
C ALA A 380 -5.39 16.33 3.50
N ILE A 381 -5.41 16.78 2.24
CA ILE A 381 -6.54 17.52 1.68
C ILE A 381 -7.82 16.68 1.75
N CYS A 382 -7.78 15.42 1.28
CA CYS A 382 -8.96 14.56 1.29
C CYS A 382 -9.46 14.29 2.71
N LEU A 383 -8.56 13.95 3.65
CA LEU A 383 -8.91 13.66 5.04
C LEU A 383 -9.51 14.86 5.77
N VAL A 384 -8.99 16.06 5.53
CA VAL A 384 -9.56 17.30 6.09
C VAL A 384 -10.92 17.62 5.46
N LEU A 385 -11.12 17.31 4.18
CA LEU A 385 -12.38 17.57 3.49
C LEU A 385 -13.51 16.60 3.89
N ILE A 386 -13.23 15.39 4.38
CA ILE A 386 -14.28 14.44 4.80
C ILE A 386 -15.25 15.05 5.83
N PRO A 387 -14.81 15.58 6.99
CA PRO A 387 -15.72 16.23 7.94
C PRO A 387 -16.31 17.55 7.41
N VAL A 388 -15.55 18.34 6.64
CA VAL A 388 -16.02 19.60 6.06
C VAL A 388 -17.19 19.38 5.10
N THR A 389 -17.13 18.34 4.29
CA THR A 389 -18.21 17.94 3.37
C THR A 389 -19.32 17.14 4.04
N LYS A 390 -19.32 17.05 5.37
CA LYS A 390 -20.30 16.28 6.16
C LYS A 390 -20.42 14.83 5.69
N GLY A 391 -19.29 14.19 5.34
CA GLY A 391 -19.24 12.79 4.91
C GLY A 391 -19.75 12.52 3.49
N ARG A 392 -19.84 13.54 2.62
CA ARG A 392 -20.14 13.37 1.19
C ARG A 392 -18.91 12.87 0.46
N ILE A 393 -18.54 11.61 0.71
CA ILE A 393 -17.29 11.02 0.20
C ILE A 393 -17.34 10.70 -1.30
N ARG A 394 -18.52 10.53 -1.87
CA ARG A 394 -18.68 10.24 -3.31
C ARG A 394 -17.98 11.26 -4.18
N LEU A 395 -18.27 12.56 -3.98
CA LEU A 395 -17.70 13.63 -4.78
C LEU A 395 -16.17 13.70 -4.61
N LEU A 396 -15.68 13.58 -3.37
CA LEU A 396 -14.26 13.59 -3.07
C LEU A 396 -13.52 12.45 -3.78
N LEU A 397 -14.02 11.23 -3.65
CA LEU A 397 -13.42 10.08 -4.31
C LEU A 397 -13.49 10.18 -5.84
N CYS A 398 -14.59 10.68 -6.43
CA CYS A 398 -14.67 10.91 -7.87
C CYS A 398 -13.58 11.89 -8.34
N VAL A 399 -13.36 13.00 -7.64
CA VAL A 399 -12.34 13.98 -8.01
C VAL A 399 -10.93 13.37 -7.91
N PHE A 400 -10.60 12.76 -6.77
CA PHE A 400 -9.26 12.21 -6.57
C PHE A 400 -8.97 10.98 -7.45
N THR A 401 -9.95 10.11 -7.70
CA THR A 401 -9.78 8.99 -8.65
C THR A 401 -9.65 9.46 -10.09
N ALA A 402 -10.36 10.52 -10.49
CA ALA A 402 -10.18 11.15 -11.80
C ALA A 402 -8.77 11.76 -11.96
N MET A 403 -8.29 12.50 -10.94
CA MET A 403 -6.93 13.07 -10.94
C MET A 403 -5.88 11.96 -10.99
N MET A 404 -6.04 10.88 -10.19
CA MET A 404 -5.17 9.71 -10.19
C MET A 404 -5.10 9.08 -11.58
N THR A 405 -6.24 8.78 -12.19
CA THR A 405 -6.32 8.10 -13.48
C THR A 405 -5.78 8.96 -14.62
N ALA A 406 -6.20 10.22 -14.68
CA ALA A 406 -5.78 11.15 -15.72
C ALA A 406 -4.28 11.49 -15.58
N GLY A 407 -3.80 11.73 -14.34
CA GLY A 407 -2.41 12.05 -14.08
C GLY A 407 -1.47 10.89 -14.42
N THR A 408 -1.73 9.69 -13.84
CA THR A 408 -0.86 8.52 -14.12
C THR A 408 -0.94 8.08 -15.58
N GLY A 409 -2.12 8.08 -16.18
CA GLY A 409 -2.28 7.72 -17.59
C GLY A 409 -1.59 8.71 -18.54
N ALA A 410 -1.67 10.01 -18.26
CA ALA A 410 -1.01 11.04 -19.05
C ALA A 410 0.52 10.96 -18.98
N MET A 411 1.12 10.35 -17.95
CA MET A 411 2.57 10.12 -17.88
C MET A 411 3.08 9.23 -19.03
N ALA A 412 2.20 8.52 -19.74
CA ALA A 412 2.55 7.78 -20.94
C ALA A 412 3.05 8.64 -22.11
N VAL A 413 2.88 9.98 -22.08
CA VAL A 413 3.44 10.89 -23.12
C VAL A 413 4.91 11.23 -22.90
N SER A 414 5.59 10.54 -21.98
CA SER A 414 6.99 10.78 -21.64
C SER A 414 7.91 10.70 -22.84
N THR A 415 8.80 11.68 -22.97
CA THR A 415 9.91 11.73 -23.93
C THR A 415 11.13 12.32 -23.23
N PRO A 416 12.36 12.07 -23.70
CA PRO A 416 13.55 12.64 -23.07
C PRO A 416 13.56 14.18 -22.99
N GLN A 417 12.75 14.86 -23.82
CA GLN A 417 12.73 16.33 -23.93
C GLN A 417 11.62 16.99 -23.11
N ASN A 418 10.61 16.27 -22.59
CA ASN A 418 9.42 16.86 -21.99
C ASN A 418 9.36 16.78 -20.45
N LEU A 419 10.52 16.80 -19.77
CA LEU A 419 10.62 16.65 -18.32
C LEU A 419 9.71 17.63 -17.53
N ASN A 420 9.60 18.88 -17.96
CA ASN A 420 8.76 19.88 -17.28
C ASN A 420 7.26 19.50 -17.28
N LEU A 421 6.78 18.93 -18.39
CA LEU A 421 5.41 18.41 -18.47
C LEU A 421 5.24 17.22 -17.49
N MET A 422 6.25 16.35 -17.40
CA MET A 422 6.21 15.20 -16.52
C MET A 422 6.12 15.59 -15.05
N TYR A 423 6.74 16.69 -14.60
CA TYR A 423 6.56 17.20 -13.23
C TYR A 423 5.11 17.59 -12.94
N ALA A 424 4.44 18.28 -13.86
CA ALA A 424 3.04 18.65 -13.69
C ALA A 424 2.14 17.40 -13.61
N LEU A 425 2.35 16.43 -14.52
CA LEU A 425 1.58 15.19 -14.56
C LEU A 425 1.82 14.33 -13.32
N ALA A 426 3.08 14.17 -12.88
CA ALA A 426 3.44 13.46 -11.67
C ALA A 426 2.82 14.10 -10.41
N THR A 427 2.74 15.44 -10.35
CA THR A 427 2.08 16.15 -9.24
C THR A 427 0.58 15.89 -9.23
N ILE A 428 -0.10 15.97 -10.37
CA ILE A 428 -1.54 15.68 -10.46
C ILE A 428 -1.81 14.21 -10.10
N ALA A 429 -1.01 13.29 -10.64
CA ALA A 429 -1.11 11.86 -10.35
C ALA A 429 -0.95 11.57 -8.85
N SER A 430 0.07 12.13 -8.23
CA SER A 430 0.40 11.88 -6.81
C SER A 430 -0.62 12.50 -5.86
N LEU A 431 -1.15 13.69 -6.16
CA LEU A 431 -2.27 14.28 -5.43
C LEU A 431 -3.51 13.38 -5.50
N GLY A 432 -3.82 12.86 -6.70
CA GLY A 432 -4.93 11.92 -6.90
C GLY A 432 -4.74 10.63 -6.11
N VAL A 433 -3.59 10.01 -6.22
CA VAL A 433 -3.23 8.77 -5.50
C VAL A 433 -3.34 8.96 -3.98
N GLY A 434 -2.75 10.04 -3.44
CA GLY A 434 -2.79 10.33 -2.01
C GLY A 434 -4.21 10.53 -1.50
N GLY A 435 -5.06 11.23 -2.27
CA GLY A 435 -6.46 11.47 -1.91
C GLY A 435 -7.37 10.22 -1.99
N VAL A 436 -6.86 9.08 -2.46
CA VAL A 436 -7.61 7.82 -2.52
C VAL A 436 -7.10 6.81 -1.49
N ILE A 437 -5.80 6.54 -1.46
CA ILE A 437 -5.22 5.38 -0.75
C ILE A 437 -5.46 5.42 0.76
N ILE A 438 -5.08 6.51 1.41
CA ILE A 438 -5.21 6.63 2.87
C ILE A 438 -6.67 6.90 3.26
N PRO A 439 -7.40 7.83 2.59
CA PRO A 439 -8.79 8.07 2.90
C PRO A 439 -9.70 6.84 2.75
N CYS A 440 -9.47 5.94 1.79
CA CYS A 440 -10.23 4.71 1.67
C CYS A 440 -10.14 3.82 2.91
N SER A 441 -8.95 3.70 3.52
CA SER A 441 -8.78 2.95 4.78
C SER A 441 -9.56 3.60 5.93
N ILE A 442 -9.52 4.94 6.05
CA ILE A 442 -10.27 5.67 7.08
C ILE A 442 -11.79 5.57 6.87
N ILE A 443 -12.26 5.67 5.64
CA ILE A 443 -13.68 5.49 5.30
C ILE A 443 -14.13 4.07 5.69
N ALA A 444 -13.33 3.06 5.43
CA ALA A 444 -13.61 1.68 5.83
C ALA A 444 -13.68 1.54 7.36
N GLN A 445 -12.77 2.20 8.10
CA GLN A 445 -12.79 2.24 9.58
C GLN A 445 -14.01 2.95 10.16
N ILE A 446 -14.54 3.98 9.49
CA ILE A 446 -15.77 4.67 9.90
C ILE A 446 -17.00 3.79 9.62
N ALA A 447 -16.98 3.04 8.51
CA ALA A 447 -18.08 2.20 8.06
C ALA A 447 -18.16 0.83 8.78
N CYS A 448 -17.15 0.43 9.58
CA CYS A 448 -17.14 -0.82 10.32
C CYS A 448 -17.57 -0.65 11.79
N PRO A 449 -17.90 -1.75 12.52
CA PRO A 449 -17.98 -1.76 13.98
C PRO A 449 -16.62 -1.46 14.62
N ASP A 450 -16.61 -0.80 15.78
CA ASP A 450 -15.37 -0.39 16.44
C ASP A 450 -14.46 -1.56 16.86
N GLU A 451 -15.05 -2.71 17.14
CA GLU A 451 -14.34 -3.95 17.48
C GLU A 451 -13.50 -4.49 16.31
N LEU A 452 -13.83 -4.09 15.07
CA LEU A 452 -13.22 -4.59 13.83
C LEU A 452 -12.32 -3.55 13.12
N ILE A 453 -11.95 -2.46 13.80
CA ILE A 453 -11.10 -1.40 13.20
C ILE A 453 -9.75 -1.96 12.72
N ALA A 454 -9.09 -2.79 13.53
CA ALA A 454 -7.83 -3.39 13.12
C ALA A 454 -8.03 -4.40 11.98
N THR A 455 -9.07 -5.22 12.06
CA THR A 455 -9.40 -6.18 11.00
C THR A 455 -9.64 -5.49 9.66
N VAL A 456 -10.46 -4.43 9.62
CA VAL A 456 -10.74 -3.72 8.36
C VAL A 456 -9.50 -2.97 7.84
N THR A 457 -8.69 -2.42 8.76
CA THR A 457 -7.42 -1.77 8.39
C THR A 457 -6.48 -2.80 7.75
N ALA A 458 -6.35 -3.97 8.36
CA ALA A 458 -5.54 -5.07 7.83
C ALA A 458 -5.99 -5.51 6.43
N ILE A 459 -7.29 -5.66 6.22
CA ILE A 459 -7.86 -6.03 4.92
C ILE A 459 -7.57 -4.93 3.87
N THR A 460 -7.75 -3.65 4.22
CA THR A 460 -7.46 -2.56 3.28
C THR A 460 -5.98 -2.49 2.91
N LEU A 461 -5.07 -2.70 3.86
CA LEU A 461 -3.63 -2.76 3.61
C LEU A 461 -3.28 -3.94 2.69
N SER A 462 -3.74 -5.15 3.02
CA SER A 462 -3.50 -6.35 2.21
C SER A 462 -4.00 -6.18 0.77
N LEU A 463 -5.24 -5.72 0.59
CA LEU A 463 -5.81 -5.49 -0.74
C LEU A 463 -5.01 -4.46 -1.54
N ARG A 464 -4.53 -3.38 -0.90
CA ARG A 464 -3.68 -2.38 -1.54
C ARG A 464 -2.37 -2.97 -2.05
N TYR A 465 -1.70 -3.78 -1.22
CA TYR A 465 -0.43 -4.42 -1.59
C TYR A 465 -0.62 -5.51 -2.65
N ILE A 466 -1.70 -6.31 -2.58
CA ILE A 466 -2.01 -7.32 -3.61
C ILE A 466 -2.29 -6.63 -4.96
N GLY A 467 -3.14 -5.61 -4.98
CA GLY A 467 -3.45 -4.84 -6.19
C GLY A 467 -2.20 -4.19 -6.78
N GLY A 468 -1.35 -3.64 -5.92
CA GLY A 468 -0.06 -3.06 -6.31
C GLY A 468 0.88 -4.08 -6.92
N ALA A 469 1.07 -5.22 -6.29
CA ALA A 469 1.96 -6.26 -6.78
C ALA A 469 1.48 -6.88 -8.10
N ILE A 470 0.17 -7.09 -8.27
CA ILE A 470 -0.41 -7.55 -9.54
C ILE A 470 -0.12 -6.55 -10.65
N THR A 471 -0.42 -5.27 -10.42
CA THR A 471 -0.23 -4.24 -11.44
C THR A 471 1.26 -4.03 -11.74
N PHE A 472 2.12 -4.08 -10.72
CA PHE A 472 3.57 -4.00 -10.91
C PHE A 472 4.11 -5.17 -11.71
N ALA A 473 3.67 -6.41 -11.41
CA ALA A 473 4.08 -7.58 -12.18
C ALA A 473 3.64 -7.50 -13.64
N ILE A 474 2.39 -7.11 -13.93
CA ILE A 474 1.90 -6.91 -15.30
C ILE A 474 2.69 -5.80 -16.00
N GLY A 475 2.88 -4.66 -15.29
CA GLY A 475 3.62 -3.52 -15.83
C GLY A 475 5.08 -3.84 -16.13
N SER A 476 5.76 -4.56 -15.25
CA SER A 476 7.15 -5.00 -15.43
C SER A 476 7.29 -5.94 -16.64
N ASN A 477 6.37 -6.88 -16.78
CA ASN A 477 6.34 -7.79 -17.95
C ASN A 477 6.29 -7.05 -19.26
N LEU A 478 5.30 -6.17 -19.39
CA LEU A 478 5.12 -5.41 -20.63
C LEU A 478 6.30 -4.46 -20.86
N PHE A 479 6.83 -3.87 -19.79
CA PHE A 479 8.03 -3.05 -19.88
C PHE A 479 9.21 -3.85 -20.43
N TYR A 480 9.53 -5.03 -19.87
CA TYR A 480 10.66 -5.85 -20.32
C TYR A 480 10.48 -6.38 -21.74
N HIS A 481 9.27 -6.78 -22.10
CA HIS A 481 8.98 -7.21 -23.47
C HIS A 481 9.27 -6.10 -24.47
N HIS A 482 8.73 -4.92 -24.24
CA HIS A 482 8.84 -3.80 -25.17
C HIS A 482 10.20 -3.09 -25.12
N ILE A 483 10.90 -3.03 -23.97
CA ILE A 483 12.24 -2.43 -23.94
C ILE A 483 13.21 -3.23 -24.80
N THR A 484 13.12 -4.57 -24.78
CA THR A 484 13.95 -5.44 -25.63
C THR A 484 13.66 -5.19 -27.11
N GLU A 485 12.39 -5.06 -27.49
CA GLU A 485 11.96 -4.76 -28.86
C GLU A 485 12.47 -3.38 -29.32
N TYR A 486 12.16 -2.32 -28.56
CA TYR A 486 12.55 -0.95 -28.90
C TYR A 486 14.06 -0.73 -28.85
N ALA A 487 14.77 -1.32 -27.89
CA ALA A 487 16.24 -1.25 -27.86
C ALA A 487 16.84 -1.93 -29.08
N THR A 488 16.32 -3.08 -29.49
CA THR A 488 16.78 -3.77 -30.68
C THR A 488 16.56 -2.93 -31.93
N GLU A 489 15.38 -2.32 -32.08
CA GLU A 489 15.05 -1.51 -33.24
C GLU A 489 15.85 -0.20 -33.28
N LEU A 490 15.80 0.60 -32.22
CA LEU A 490 16.39 1.94 -32.22
C LEU A 490 17.90 1.92 -32.09
N VAL A 491 18.46 1.11 -31.17
CA VAL A 491 19.92 1.04 -30.95
C VAL A 491 20.61 0.41 -32.14
N ALA A 492 20.07 -0.70 -32.68
CA ALA A 492 20.66 -1.33 -33.86
C ALA A 492 20.61 -0.40 -35.08
N THR A 493 19.46 0.23 -35.36
CA THR A 493 19.28 1.16 -36.46
C THR A 493 20.26 2.36 -36.37
N LYS A 494 20.36 2.98 -35.20
CA LYS A 494 21.27 4.13 -34.98
C LYS A 494 22.74 3.73 -35.01
N THR A 495 23.08 2.54 -34.51
CA THR A 495 24.43 1.99 -34.56
C THR A 495 24.87 1.75 -36.01
N ILE A 496 23.99 1.19 -36.84
CA ILE A 496 24.25 0.95 -38.27
C ILE A 496 24.31 2.27 -39.01
N ALA A 497 23.32 3.16 -38.84
CA ALA A 497 23.26 4.45 -39.52
C ALA A 497 24.44 5.39 -39.14
N GLY A 498 24.94 5.30 -37.91
CA GLY A 498 26.12 6.04 -37.47
C GLY A 498 27.45 5.48 -37.89
N ASN A 499 27.49 4.42 -38.72
CA ASN A 499 28.71 3.69 -39.13
C ASN A 499 29.59 3.36 -37.91
N ALA A 500 28.96 2.98 -36.78
CA ALA A 500 29.65 2.74 -35.54
C ALA A 500 30.47 1.45 -35.52
N ILE A 501 30.08 0.46 -36.33
CA ILE A 501 30.63 -0.90 -36.33
C ILE A 501 31.17 -1.27 -37.72
N VAL A 502 32.31 -1.93 -37.72
CA VAL A 502 32.90 -2.53 -38.97
C VAL A 502 32.01 -3.69 -39.40
N ASN A 503 31.54 -3.64 -40.63
CA ASN A 503 30.73 -4.71 -41.24
C ASN A 503 29.56 -5.20 -40.32
N PRO A 504 28.58 -4.35 -40.02
CA PRO A 504 27.52 -4.65 -39.03
C PRO A 504 26.67 -5.88 -39.42
N PHE A 505 26.66 -6.28 -40.69
CA PHE A 505 25.90 -7.44 -41.18
C PHE A 505 26.68 -8.76 -41.17
N ARG A 506 27.97 -8.76 -40.77
CA ARG A 506 28.69 -10.01 -40.52
C ARG A 506 28.32 -10.62 -39.17
N PRO A 507 28.50 -11.95 -38.98
CA PRO A 507 28.14 -12.61 -37.71
C PRO A 507 28.73 -11.95 -36.48
N GLU A 508 29.97 -11.47 -36.52
CA GLU A 508 30.68 -10.79 -35.43
C GLU A 508 30.07 -9.40 -35.13
N GLY A 509 29.75 -8.62 -36.16
CA GLY A 509 29.09 -7.32 -36.04
C GLY A 509 27.67 -7.46 -35.49
N LEU A 510 26.93 -8.45 -35.97
CA LEU A 510 25.59 -8.73 -35.49
C LEU A 510 25.56 -9.20 -34.05
N ALA A 511 26.52 -10.05 -33.65
CA ALA A 511 26.69 -10.47 -32.25
C ALA A 511 27.00 -9.30 -31.33
N LEU A 512 27.86 -8.36 -31.77
CA LEU A 512 28.18 -7.15 -31.00
C LEU A 512 26.95 -6.24 -30.86
N ILE A 513 26.18 -6.01 -31.93
CA ILE A 513 24.92 -5.23 -31.89
C ILE A 513 23.94 -5.87 -30.93
N LYS A 514 23.75 -7.18 -30.99
CA LYS A 514 22.86 -7.91 -30.08
C LYS A 514 23.31 -7.76 -28.63
N HIS A 515 24.59 -7.91 -28.35
CA HIS A 515 25.14 -7.74 -27.00
C HIS A 515 24.95 -6.30 -26.49
N MET A 516 25.19 -5.29 -27.33
CA MET A 516 24.95 -3.88 -26.96
C MET A 516 23.46 -3.60 -26.69
N THR A 517 22.55 -4.18 -27.47
CA THR A 517 21.10 -4.03 -27.22
C THR A 517 20.66 -4.70 -25.92
N GLU A 518 21.23 -5.85 -25.58
CA GLU A 518 21.01 -6.53 -24.29
C GLU A 518 21.51 -5.70 -23.12
N LEU A 519 22.72 -5.11 -23.21
CA LEU A 519 23.25 -4.20 -22.20
C LEU A 519 22.38 -2.95 -22.02
N VAL A 520 21.91 -2.36 -23.11
CA VAL A 520 20.99 -1.23 -23.06
C VAL A 520 19.67 -1.63 -22.41
N ALA A 521 19.06 -2.75 -22.78
CA ALA A 521 17.82 -3.20 -22.20
C ALA A 521 17.92 -3.45 -20.68
N ASN A 522 19.10 -3.84 -20.19
CA ASN A 522 19.42 -4.05 -18.77
C ASN A 522 19.96 -2.79 -18.08
N ALA A 523 20.03 -1.64 -18.76
CA ALA A 523 20.59 -0.38 -18.25
C ALA A 523 22.07 -0.49 -17.78
N GLN A 524 22.87 -1.39 -18.36
CA GLN A 524 24.30 -1.61 -18.05
C GLN A 524 25.18 -0.68 -18.90
N PHE A 525 25.10 0.63 -18.66
CA PHE A 525 25.78 1.63 -19.49
C PHE A 525 27.29 1.69 -19.26
N ASP A 526 27.79 1.29 -18.10
CA ASP A 526 29.23 1.24 -17.81
C ASP A 526 29.91 0.16 -18.64
N GLU A 527 29.34 -1.05 -18.69
CA GLU A 527 29.83 -2.15 -19.50
C GLU A 527 29.73 -1.83 -21.01
N LEU A 528 28.61 -1.19 -21.42
CA LEU A 528 28.46 -0.68 -22.79
C LEU A 528 29.57 0.31 -23.16
N ARG A 529 29.95 1.21 -22.25
CA ARG A 529 31.02 2.18 -22.44
C ARG A 529 32.40 1.49 -22.59
N GLU A 530 32.65 0.48 -21.78
CA GLU A 530 33.85 -0.32 -21.84
C GLU A 530 33.97 -1.07 -23.18
N ILE A 531 32.92 -1.71 -23.65
CA ILE A 531 32.88 -2.42 -24.94
C ILE A 531 33.10 -1.45 -26.09
N LEU A 532 32.49 -0.27 -26.07
CA LEU A 532 32.69 0.75 -27.12
C LEU A 532 34.11 1.30 -27.12
N ALA A 533 34.79 1.31 -25.96
CA ALA A 533 36.16 1.77 -25.83
C ALA A 533 37.21 0.71 -26.27
N THR A 534 36.94 -0.56 -26.02
CA THR A 534 37.89 -1.67 -26.17
C THR A 534 37.71 -2.50 -27.42
N SER A 535 36.48 -2.61 -27.95
CA SER A 535 36.20 -3.47 -29.09
C SER A 535 36.86 -2.98 -30.37
N PRO A 536 37.59 -3.85 -31.08
CA PRO A 536 38.21 -3.50 -32.36
C PRO A 536 37.20 -3.34 -33.53
N LEU A 537 35.97 -3.77 -33.30
CA LEU A 537 34.87 -3.66 -34.30
C LEU A 537 34.21 -2.27 -34.25
N VAL A 538 34.49 -1.44 -33.26
CA VAL A 538 33.95 -0.09 -33.17
C VAL A 538 34.81 0.91 -33.91
N LEU A 539 34.25 1.51 -34.99
CA LEU A 539 34.92 2.51 -35.82
C LEU A 539 34.91 3.92 -35.21
N ASN A 540 33.77 4.31 -34.71
CA ASN A 540 33.56 5.66 -34.21
C ASN A 540 33.24 5.65 -32.70
N ARG A 541 34.23 6.08 -31.90
CA ARG A 541 34.08 6.16 -30.43
C ARG A 541 33.12 7.24 -29.95
N ASN A 542 32.72 8.19 -30.80
CA ASN A 542 31.74 9.22 -30.49
C ASN A 542 30.29 8.71 -30.58
N THR A 543 30.08 7.43 -30.96
CA THR A 543 28.76 6.82 -31.08
C THR A 543 28.08 6.57 -29.74
N TYR A 544 28.83 6.60 -28.63
CA TYR A 544 28.26 6.42 -27.29
C TYR A 544 27.07 7.35 -27.04
N GLY A 545 27.20 8.65 -27.32
CA GLY A 545 26.12 9.62 -27.15
C GLY A 545 24.88 9.32 -27.98
N LEU A 546 25.05 8.82 -29.23
CA LEU A 546 23.93 8.40 -30.09
C LEU A 546 23.22 7.15 -29.55
N ILE A 547 24.00 6.18 -29.06
CA ILE A 547 23.45 4.94 -28.46
C ILE A 547 22.70 5.27 -27.18
N VAL A 548 23.25 6.10 -26.30
CA VAL A 548 22.58 6.54 -25.06
C VAL A 548 21.29 7.30 -25.37
N ALA A 549 21.28 8.21 -26.35
CA ALA A 549 20.07 8.92 -26.75
C ALA A 549 19.00 7.96 -27.29
N SER A 550 19.40 6.94 -28.06
CA SER A 550 18.48 5.91 -28.55
C SER A 550 17.98 5.00 -27.43
N ALA A 551 18.82 4.71 -26.43
CA ALA A 551 18.45 3.99 -25.22
C ALA A 551 17.41 4.78 -24.43
N GLN A 552 17.63 6.07 -24.17
CA GLN A 552 16.67 6.93 -23.49
C GLN A 552 15.31 6.99 -24.21
N GLU A 553 15.31 7.04 -25.53
CA GLU A 553 14.08 6.98 -26.35
C GLU A 553 13.39 5.63 -26.20
N SER A 554 14.14 4.51 -26.27
CA SER A 554 13.62 3.15 -26.09
C SER A 554 12.99 2.98 -24.70
N PHE A 555 13.65 3.45 -23.64
CA PHE A 555 13.11 3.44 -22.29
C PHE A 555 11.84 4.29 -22.18
N ALA A 556 11.83 5.50 -22.74
CA ALA A 556 10.64 6.37 -22.73
C ALA A 556 9.43 5.69 -23.39
N LEU A 557 9.64 4.97 -24.50
CA LEU A 557 8.59 4.20 -25.17
C LEU A 557 8.13 3.00 -24.34
N ALA A 558 9.04 2.28 -23.70
CA ALA A 558 8.72 1.11 -22.89
C ALA A 558 7.95 1.48 -21.61
N TYR A 559 8.27 2.60 -20.96
CA TYR A 559 7.55 3.08 -19.77
C TYR A 559 6.10 3.51 -20.05
N ARG A 560 5.68 3.71 -21.29
CA ARG A 560 4.28 4.00 -21.64
C ARG A 560 3.33 2.87 -21.24
N TRP A 561 3.78 1.61 -21.32
CA TRP A 561 2.95 0.45 -21.06
C TRP A 561 2.46 0.33 -19.61
N PRO A 562 3.30 0.44 -18.57
CA PRO A 562 2.84 0.52 -17.18
C PRO A 562 1.82 1.63 -16.93
N TYR A 563 2.00 2.81 -17.55
CA TYR A 563 1.05 3.91 -17.40
C TYR A 563 -0.28 3.67 -18.14
N TRP A 564 -0.28 3.01 -19.27
CA TRP A 564 -1.53 2.63 -19.94
C TRP A 564 -2.33 1.59 -19.16
N ILE A 565 -1.66 0.62 -18.51
CA ILE A 565 -2.34 -0.32 -17.60
C ILE A 565 -2.97 0.42 -16.43
N SER A 566 -2.29 1.43 -15.89
CA SER A 566 -2.81 2.23 -14.78
C SER A 566 -4.14 2.92 -15.11
N ILE A 567 -4.40 3.25 -16.40
CA ILE A 567 -5.69 3.81 -16.86
C ILE A 567 -6.84 2.81 -16.64
N ALA A 568 -6.61 1.53 -16.92
CA ALA A 568 -7.65 0.51 -16.74
C ALA A 568 -8.02 0.36 -15.25
N PHE A 569 -7.02 0.27 -14.37
CA PHE A 569 -7.23 0.18 -12.92
C PHE A 569 -7.82 1.46 -12.35
N GLY A 570 -7.29 2.62 -12.71
CA GLY A 570 -7.77 3.92 -12.26
C GLY A 570 -9.16 4.25 -12.79
N GLY A 571 -9.45 3.94 -14.06
CA GLY A 571 -10.77 4.11 -14.66
C GLY A 571 -11.84 3.28 -13.96
N ALA A 572 -11.51 2.04 -13.60
CA ALA A 572 -12.38 1.22 -12.78
C ALA A 572 -12.62 1.84 -11.38
N CYS A 573 -11.58 2.41 -10.73
CA CYS A 573 -11.73 3.17 -9.50
C CYS A 573 -12.69 4.34 -9.66
N PHE A 574 -12.56 5.11 -10.72
CA PHE A 574 -13.43 6.26 -11.00
C PHE A 574 -14.88 5.83 -11.18
N ILE A 575 -15.14 4.78 -11.96
CA ILE A 575 -16.50 4.24 -12.16
C ILE A 575 -17.07 3.78 -10.82
N LEU A 576 -16.31 3.02 -10.02
CA LEU A 576 -16.75 2.55 -8.70
C LEU A 576 -17.04 3.70 -7.73
N SER A 577 -16.25 4.78 -7.78
CA SER A 577 -16.44 5.92 -6.89
C SER A 577 -17.79 6.62 -7.05
N ILE A 578 -18.40 6.56 -8.26
CA ILE A 578 -19.73 7.10 -8.55
C ILE A 578 -20.82 6.38 -7.73
N PHE A 579 -20.60 5.11 -7.42
CA PHE A 579 -21.57 4.27 -6.72
C PHE A 579 -21.35 4.21 -5.20
N VAL A 580 -20.32 4.86 -4.66
CA VAL A 580 -20.06 4.93 -3.22
C VAL A 580 -21.21 5.64 -2.51
N GLY A 581 -21.66 5.09 -1.38
CA GLY A 581 -22.64 5.74 -0.51
C GLY A 581 -21.99 6.73 0.45
N ASP A 582 -22.71 7.80 0.81
CA ASP A 582 -22.23 8.78 1.77
C ASP A 582 -22.20 8.21 3.19
N ILE A 583 -21.26 8.65 4.02
CA ILE A 583 -21.05 8.19 5.40
C ILE A 583 -21.41 9.25 6.44
N GLY A 584 -22.09 10.33 6.05
CA GLY A 584 -22.39 11.46 6.95
C GLY A 584 -23.17 11.05 8.21
N ALA A 585 -24.07 10.07 8.09
CA ALA A 585 -24.84 9.54 9.23
C ALA A 585 -23.98 8.70 10.21
N LEU A 586 -22.76 8.29 9.83
CA LEU A 586 -21.84 7.50 10.66
C LEU A 586 -20.79 8.35 11.38
N LEU A 587 -20.72 9.66 11.09
CA LEU A 587 -19.79 10.59 11.71
C LEU A 587 -20.35 11.08 13.05
N ASP A 588 -20.05 10.40 14.12
CA ASP A 588 -20.43 10.76 15.49
C ASP A 588 -19.21 11.11 16.38
N SER A 589 -19.47 11.45 17.66
CA SER A 589 -18.43 11.79 18.62
C SER A 589 -18.00 10.62 19.52
N HIS A 590 -18.33 9.39 19.13
CA HIS A 590 -17.96 8.19 19.87
C HIS A 590 -16.46 7.89 19.76
N ILE A 591 -15.88 7.34 20.85
CA ILE A 591 -14.47 6.88 20.93
C ILE A 591 -14.49 5.37 21.14
N ALA A 592 -13.72 4.63 20.33
CA ALA A 592 -13.71 3.17 20.36
C ALA A 592 -12.96 2.60 21.57
N ALA A 593 -11.91 3.28 22.05
CA ALA A 593 -11.12 2.87 23.21
C ALA A 593 -10.61 4.10 23.97
N ALA A 594 -10.87 4.18 25.29
CA ALA A 594 -10.32 5.23 26.15
C ALA A 594 -8.87 4.89 26.55
N ILE A 595 -8.00 5.91 26.55
CA ILE A 595 -6.59 5.82 26.99
C ILE A 595 -6.51 6.02 28.51
#